data_53f47725bba097b571d17123ec4780c6
#
_entry.id   53f47725bba097b571d17123ec4780c6
#
_cell.length_a   1.000
_cell.length_b   1.000
_cell.length_c   1.000
_cell.angle_alpha   90.00
_cell.angle_beta   90.00
_cell.angle_gamma   90.00
#
_symmetry.space_group_name_H-M   'P 1'
#
loop_
_entity.id
_entity.type
_entity.pdbx_description
1 polymer ?
#
loop_
_entity_poly.entity_id
_entity_poly.type
_entity_poly.pdbx_seq_one_letter_code
_entity_poly.pdbx_strand_id
1 'polypeptide(L)'
;MCDECDASNPDLAHPPKLMFDKEDEGLATYWQSVTWSRYPEPLLANITLSWNKSIELTDDIIVTFEYGRPTMMILEKSLDNGRTWHPYQYYADDCNETFGMQARRVRNLSTTSANRVICTDEYSRWPGSKKEKNVRFEVRDRFAIFAGPELKNMDNLYTRLESAKGLKDFFTMTDLRLRLLRPALGGTYVQRENLFKYFYAVSNIEVTGRCKCNLHANLCTFKEGSLQCECEHNTTGQDCGRCKKNFRSKSWRAGSYLPRPNGSANVCAAPNFGTTVKQPADLPPSVSVQEAEIKTETTSSSGVAPLQASSSPAKTDAGTEDCECYGHSNRCSFIDFLNLVTCISCKHNTRGQHCQHCRLGYYRNSSAELDDENVCVDCNCNRIGSVANRCNETGYCDCKEGVTGPKCDDCLPGYYWRQGCFPNVCDEELLICQNGGTCYDNQRCLCPPNFRGVLCEQSKCEGENKECDSASSTYLNLSAFLISVLGLQLQHFLDL
;
A
#
# COMPACT_ATOMS: atom_id res chain seq x y z
N MET A 1 3.91 -23.78 -22.43
CA MET A 1 2.77 -23.25 -23.15
C MET A 1 2.89 -21.73 -23.03
N CYS A 2 2.97 -20.99 -24.09
CA CYS A 2 2.85 -19.54 -23.97
C CYS A 2 1.34 -19.27 -23.91
N ASP A 3 0.89 -18.77 -22.79
CA ASP A 3 -0.46 -18.31 -22.67
C ASP A 3 -0.62 -17.13 -23.63
N GLU A 4 -1.65 -17.15 -24.45
CA GLU A 4 -1.97 -16.09 -25.38
C GLU A 4 -2.38 -14.86 -24.56
N CYS A 5 -1.62 -13.76 -24.67
CA CYS A 5 -1.93 -12.53 -23.97
C CYS A 5 -2.61 -11.56 -24.95
N ASP A 6 -3.87 -11.23 -24.68
CA ASP A 6 -4.66 -10.29 -25.47
C ASP A 6 -5.28 -9.22 -24.56
N ALA A 7 -4.80 -8.00 -24.67
CA ALA A 7 -5.29 -6.86 -23.89
C ALA A 7 -6.76 -6.49 -24.19
N SER A 8 -7.30 -6.91 -25.33
CA SER A 8 -8.70 -6.68 -25.69
C SER A 8 -9.65 -7.72 -25.10
N ASN A 9 -9.12 -8.88 -24.68
CA ASN A 9 -9.90 -9.95 -24.06
C ASN A 9 -9.65 -9.95 -22.54
N PRO A 10 -10.66 -9.66 -21.70
CA PRO A 10 -10.52 -9.62 -20.25
C PRO A 10 -9.96 -10.91 -19.62
N ASP A 11 -10.22 -12.06 -20.22
CA ASP A 11 -9.77 -13.37 -19.70
C ASP A 11 -8.32 -13.69 -20.04
N LEU A 12 -7.76 -13.00 -21.04
CA LEU A 12 -6.37 -13.15 -21.51
C LEU A 12 -5.51 -11.92 -21.22
N ALA A 13 -6.11 -10.88 -20.61
CA ALA A 13 -5.41 -9.64 -20.33
C ALA A 13 -4.61 -9.75 -19.02
N HIS A 14 -3.41 -9.20 -19.02
CA HIS A 14 -2.53 -9.08 -17.87
C HIS A 14 -2.29 -7.60 -17.50
N PRO A 15 -3.33 -6.87 -17.01
CA PRO A 15 -3.23 -5.45 -16.73
C PRO A 15 -2.38 -5.14 -15.49
N PRO A 16 -1.89 -3.88 -15.34
CA PRO A 16 -1.02 -3.48 -14.22
C PRO A 16 -1.59 -3.71 -12.82
N LYS A 17 -2.91 -3.76 -12.65
CA LYS A 17 -3.55 -4.02 -11.36
C LYS A 17 -3.17 -5.38 -10.75
N LEU A 18 -2.80 -6.35 -11.61
CA LEU A 18 -2.38 -7.69 -11.18
C LEU A 18 -1.00 -7.72 -10.50
N MET A 19 -0.28 -6.58 -10.42
CA MET A 19 0.94 -6.46 -9.62
C MET A 19 0.68 -6.15 -8.14
N PHE A 20 -0.59 -5.90 -7.76
CA PHE A 20 -0.97 -5.42 -6.43
C PHE A 20 -2.22 -6.11 -5.88
N ASP A 21 -2.75 -7.10 -6.56
CA ASP A 21 -3.87 -7.90 -6.07
C ASP A 21 -3.39 -8.87 -4.99
N LYS A 22 -4.35 -9.40 -4.24
CA LYS A 22 -4.05 -10.50 -3.34
C LYS A 22 -4.04 -11.76 -4.17
N GLU A 23 -2.92 -12.46 -4.18
CA GLU A 23 -2.87 -13.82 -4.70
C GLU A 23 -3.84 -14.69 -3.87
N ASP A 24 -4.95 -15.09 -4.47
CA ASP A 24 -5.80 -16.15 -3.92
C ASP A 24 -5.05 -17.49 -4.08
N GLU A 25 -5.14 -18.33 -3.06
CA GLU A 25 -4.44 -19.62 -3.00
C GLU A 25 -4.63 -20.43 -4.31
N GLY A 26 -3.59 -20.44 -5.15
CA GLY A 26 -3.51 -21.38 -6.26
C GLY A 26 -2.99 -20.90 -7.61
N LEU A 27 -3.19 -19.66 -8.02
CA LEU A 27 -2.70 -19.13 -9.30
C LEU A 27 -2.14 -17.74 -9.11
N ALA A 28 -0.81 -17.61 -9.29
CA ALA A 28 -0.17 -16.31 -9.30
C ALA A 28 -0.66 -15.49 -10.49
N THR A 29 -1.29 -14.36 -10.23
CA THR A 29 -1.64 -13.36 -11.23
C THR A 29 -0.42 -12.49 -11.52
N TYR A 30 -0.31 -11.94 -12.73
CA TYR A 30 0.83 -11.11 -13.09
C TYR A 30 0.47 -10.10 -14.18
N TRP A 31 1.11 -8.96 -14.16
CA TRP A 31 1.18 -8.06 -15.29
C TRP A 31 2.20 -8.55 -16.31
N GLN A 32 1.87 -8.44 -17.60
CA GLN A 32 2.76 -8.79 -18.69
C GLN A 32 2.98 -7.62 -19.67
N SER A 33 4.23 -7.42 -20.05
CA SER A 33 4.58 -6.49 -21.13
C SER A 33 4.32 -7.10 -22.52
N VAL A 34 4.43 -6.28 -23.56
CA VAL A 34 4.56 -6.79 -24.93
C VAL A 34 5.82 -7.65 -25.07
N THR A 35 5.82 -8.56 -26.02
CA THR A 35 6.99 -9.41 -26.33
C THR A 35 8.07 -8.62 -27.09
N TRP A 36 9.32 -9.12 -27.09
CA TRP A 36 10.47 -8.45 -27.72
C TRP A 36 10.51 -8.62 -29.24
N SER A 37 9.40 -8.33 -29.93
CA SER A 37 9.26 -8.51 -31.37
C SER A 37 10.15 -7.57 -32.21
N ARG A 38 10.57 -6.41 -31.65
CA ARG A 38 11.38 -5.40 -32.33
C ARG A 38 12.88 -5.55 -32.13
N TYR A 39 13.35 -6.73 -31.71
CA TYR A 39 14.79 -6.96 -31.59
C TYR A 39 15.55 -6.57 -32.88
N PRO A 40 16.68 -5.83 -32.82
CA PRO A 40 17.53 -5.55 -31.64
C PRO A 40 17.20 -4.29 -30.84
N GLU A 41 16.13 -3.56 -31.15
CA GLU A 41 15.69 -2.45 -30.30
C GLU A 41 15.42 -2.96 -28.87
N PRO A 42 15.86 -2.22 -27.84
CA PRO A 42 15.65 -2.68 -26.46
C PRO A 42 14.17 -2.75 -26.09
N LEU A 43 13.77 -3.79 -25.38
CA LEU A 43 12.44 -3.89 -24.78
C LEU A 43 12.42 -3.06 -23.50
N LEU A 44 11.92 -1.85 -23.57
CA LEU A 44 11.87 -0.93 -22.44
C LEU A 44 10.48 -0.91 -21.81
N ALA A 45 10.43 -1.04 -20.49
CA ALA A 45 9.20 -0.82 -19.73
C ALA A 45 9.51 -0.03 -18.44
N ASN A 46 8.62 0.90 -18.10
CA ASN A 46 8.71 1.69 -16.87
C ASN A 46 7.47 1.44 -16.02
N ILE A 47 7.67 1.00 -14.79
CA ILE A 47 6.63 0.86 -13.78
C ILE A 47 6.86 1.94 -12.74
N THR A 48 5.86 2.81 -12.52
CA THR A 48 5.97 3.92 -11.58
C THR A 48 4.90 3.78 -10.50
N LEU A 49 5.34 3.84 -9.24
CA LEU A 49 4.48 3.87 -8.06
C LEU A 49 4.55 5.28 -7.46
N SER A 50 3.39 5.89 -7.27
CA SER A 50 3.24 7.21 -6.67
C SER A 50 2.36 7.13 -5.43
N TRP A 51 2.85 7.65 -4.32
CA TRP A 51 2.06 7.71 -3.08
C TRP A 51 1.40 9.07 -2.85
N ASN A 52 1.77 10.06 -3.66
CA ASN A 52 1.36 11.46 -3.47
C ASN A 52 1.66 11.97 -2.04
N LYS A 53 2.68 11.40 -1.43
CA LYS A 53 3.10 11.55 -0.04
C LYS A 53 4.54 11.13 0.13
N SER A 54 5.31 11.88 0.92
CA SER A 54 6.63 11.42 1.33
C SER A 54 6.50 10.23 2.28
N ILE A 55 7.17 9.15 1.94
CA ILE A 55 7.27 7.93 2.75
C ILE A 55 8.73 7.65 3.12
N GLU A 56 8.93 6.99 4.25
CA GLU A 56 10.21 6.49 4.72
C GLU A 56 10.18 4.96 4.70
N LEU A 57 11.11 4.33 4.00
CA LEU A 57 11.20 2.88 3.94
C LEU A 57 11.54 2.29 5.30
N THR A 58 10.89 1.20 5.65
CA THR A 58 11.10 0.46 6.90
C THR A 58 11.53 -0.99 6.67
N ASP A 59 11.31 -1.51 5.48
CA ASP A 59 11.70 -2.86 5.08
C ASP A 59 12.16 -2.88 3.62
N ASP A 60 12.59 -4.05 3.14
CA ASP A 60 13.05 -4.28 1.77
C ASP A 60 11.96 -3.96 0.75
N ILE A 61 12.36 -3.50 -0.43
CA ILE A 61 11.49 -3.49 -1.60
C ILE A 61 11.68 -4.82 -2.31
N ILE A 62 10.58 -5.53 -2.60
CA ILE A 62 10.59 -6.83 -3.25
C ILE A 62 9.77 -6.76 -4.52
N VAL A 63 10.36 -7.18 -5.63
CA VAL A 63 9.68 -7.32 -6.93
C VAL A 63 9.72 -8.78 -7.34
N THR A 64 8.56 -9.38 -7.54
CA THR A 64 8.42 -10.80 -7.90
C THR A 64 8.16 -10.93 -9.40
N PHE A 65 9.04 -11.65 -10.09
CA PHE A 65 8.97 -11.92 -11.53
C PHE A 65 8.56 -13.36 -11.81
N GLU A 66 7.55 -13.58 -12.67
CA GLU A 66 7.03 -14.93 -12.94
C GLU A 66 7.87 -15.72 -13.94
N TYR A 67 8.32 -15.09 -15.01
CA TYR A 67 9.00 -15.77 -16.13
C TYR A 67 10.50 -15.47 -16.22
N GLY A 68 11.09 -15.08 -15.11
CA GLY A 68 12.51 -14.81 -14.99
C GLY A 68 12.81 -13.35 -14.69
N ARG A 69 13.87 -13.16 -13.91
CA ARG A 69 14.32 -11.82 -13.48
C ARG A 69 15.02 -11.11 -14.64
N PRO A 70 14.81 -9.80 -14.82
CA PRO A 70 15.50 -9.02 -15.86
C PRO A 70 17.01 -9.14 -15.75
N THR A 71 17.68 -9.24 -16.88
CA THR A 71 19.16 -9.20 -16.92
C THR A 71 19.70 -7.78 -16.74
N MET A 72 18.84 -6.76 -16.97
CA MET A 72 19.21 -5.36 -16.78
C MET A 72 18.00 -4.54 -16.35
N MET A 73 18.11 -3.84 -15.20
CA MET A 73 17.10 -2.90 -14.72
C MET A 73 17.70 -1.83 -13.82
N ILE A 74 16.99 -0.72 -13.64
CA ILE A 74 17.35 0.37 -12.74
C ILE A 74 16.15 0.63 -11.82
N LEU A 75 16.39 0.70 -10.54
CA LEU A 75 15.48 1.24 -9.57
C LEU A 75 15.81 2.72 -9.37
N GLU A 76 14.82 3.59 -9.54
CA GLU A 76 14.94 5.04 -9.36
C GLU A 76 13.91 5.51 -8.35
N LYS A 77 14.19 6.60 -7.67
CA LYS A 77 13.25 7.26 -6.76
C LYS A 77 13.12 8.74 -7.05
N SER A 78 12.01 9.32 -6.62
CA SER A 78 11.77 10.76 -6.58
C SER A 78 11.55 11.23 -5.16
N LEU A 79 11.89 12.50 -4.88
CA LEU A 79 11.61 13.22 -3.62
C LEU A 79 10.63 14.38 -3.84
N ASP A 80 10.19 14.61 -5.07
CA ASP A 80 9.45 15.79 -5.51
C ASP A 80 8.22 15.45 -6.38
N ASN A 81 7.55 14.35 -6.06
CA ASN A 81 6.36 13.83 -6.75
C ASN A 81 6.61 13.59 -8.25
N GLY A 82 7.70 12.89 -8.55
CA GLY A 82 8.00 12.43 -9.91
C GLY A 82 8.59 13.49 -10.85
N ARG A 83 8.90 14.71 -10.37
CA ARG A 83 9.49 15.76 -11.19
C ARG A 83 10.95 15.47 -11.54
N THR A 84 11.72 15.04 -10.56
CA THR A 84 13.11 14.61 -10.75
C THR A 84 13.30 13.17 -10.29
N TRP A 85 14.14 12.44 -10.99
CA TRP A 85 14.42 11.05 -10.73
C TRP A 85 15.90 10.83 -10.48
N HIS A 86 16.19 10.06 -9.45
CA HIS A 86 17.55 9.71 -9.07
C HIS A 86 17.73 8.21 -9.06
N PRO A 87 18.80 7.68 -9.64
CA PRO A 87 19.11 6.27 -9.51
C PRO A 87 19.19 5.86 -8.04
N TYR A 88 18.57 4.73 -7.71
CA TYR A 88 18.52 4.21 -6.36
C TYR A 88 19.33 2.92 -6.23
N GLN A 89 19.22 2.03 -7.23
CA GLN A 89 20.10 0.87 -7.41
C GLN A 89 20.10 0.43 -8.88
N TYR A 90 21.25 -0.09 -9.32
CA TYR A 90 21.43 -0.71 -10.62
C TYR A 90 21.50 -2.23 -10.46
N TYR A 91 20.90 -2.95 -11.40
CA TYR A 91 20.89 -4.40 -11.46
C TYR A 91 21.32 -4.83 -12.87
N ALA A 92 22.36 -5.64 -12.96
CA ALA A 92 22.85 -6.16 -14.23
C ALA A 92 23.51 -7.53 -14.02
N ASP A 93 23.47 -8.37 -15.04
CA ASP A 93 24.23 -9.60 -15.11
C ASP A 93 25.75 -9.34 -15.16
N ASP A 94 26.16 -8.25 -15.81
CA ASP A 94 27.49 -7.65 -15.73
C ASP A 94 27.39 -6.14 -15.49
N CYS A 95 27.67 -5.74 -14.25
CA CYS A 95 27.65 -4.32 -13.84
C CYS A 95 28.71 -3.46 -14.51
N ASN A 96 29.87 -4.05 -14.83
CA ASN A 96 30.99 -3.31 -15.43
C ASN A 96 30.74 -3.03 -16.91
N GLU A 97 30.30 -4.04 -17.64
CA GLU A 97 29.96 -3.90 -19.06
C GLU A 97 28.75 -2.98 -19.25
N THR A 98 27.71 -3.14 -18.41
CA THR A 98 26.43 -2.45 -18.60
C THR A 98 26.45 -1.01 -18.13
N PHE A 99 27.01 -0.73 -16.95
CA PHE A 99 26.93 0.57 -16.28
C PHE A 99 28.29 1.18 -15.93
N GLY A 100 29.41 0.53 -16.33
CA GLY A 100 30.77 0.98 -15.96
C GLY A 100 31.01 0.95 -14.43
N MET A 101 30.29 0.14 -13.70
CA MET A 101 30.33 0.07 -12.23
C MET A 101 30.81 -1.31 -11.79
N GLN A 102 31.64 -1.34 -10.73
CA GLN A 102 31.96 -2.62 -10.09
C GLN A 102 30.73 -3.21 -9.40
N ALA A 103 30.48 -4.50 -9.60
CA ALA A 103 29.43 -5.22 -8.87
C ALA A 103 29.72 -5.20 -7.36
N ARG A 104 28.71 -4.83 -6.58
CA ARG A 104 28.78 -4.77 -5.11
C ARG A 104 27.51 -5.37 -4.50
N ARG A 105 27.65 -5.85 -3.28
CA ARG A 105 26.54 -6.33 -2.46
C ARG A 105 26.40 -5.44 -1.23
N VAL A 106 25.18 -5.28 -0.72
CA VAL A 106 24.91 -4.42 0.44
C VAL A 106 25.73 -4.85 1.66
N ARG A 107 25.89 -6.13 1.89
CA ARG A 107 26.73 -6.68 2.97
C ARG A 107 28.21 -6.27 2.94
N ASN A 108 28.69 -5.75 1.81
CA ASN A 108 30.05 -5.26 1.65
C ASN A 108 30.15 -3.73 1.85
N LEU A 109 29.04 -3.07 2.20
CA LEU A 109 29.02 -1.64 2.48
C LEU A 109 29.45 -1.38 3.94
N SER A 110 30.02 -0.20 4.16
CA SER A 110 30.41 0.30 5.48
C SER A 110 29.46 1.40 5.97
N THR A 111 29.61 1.81 7.20
CA THR A 111 28.85 2.92 7.81
C THR A 111 28.95 4.24 7.06
N THR A 112 30.04 4.47 6.31
CA THR A 112 30.24 5.67 5.47
C THR A 112 29.67 5.53 4.07
N SER A 113 29.28 4.32 3.65
CA SER A 113 28.79 4.01 2.30
C SER A 113 27.40 3.40 2.28
N ALA A 114 26.71 3.33 3.42
CA ALA A 114 25.38 2.69 3.56
C ALA A 114 24.30 3.33 2.66
N ASN A 115 24.44 4.62 2.34
CA ASN A 115 23.55 5.36 1.43
C ASN A 115 24.09 5.46 0.00
N ARG A 116 25.08 4.63 -0.35
CA ARG A 116 25.64 4.64 -1.71
C ARG A 116 24.74 3.88 -2.69
N VAL A 117 24.57 4.44 -3.87
CA VAL A 117 23.99 3.74 -5.02
C VAL A 117 25.00 2.72 -5.53
N ILE A 118 24.59 1.47 -5.65
CA ILE A 118 25.45 0.36 -6.10
C ILE A 118 24.84 -0.29 -7.35
N CYS A 119 25.67 -1.03 -8.07
CA CYS A 119 25.23 -2.02 -9.04
C CYS A 119 25.44 -3.40 -8.45
N THR A 120 24.44 -4.28 -8.54
CA THR A 120 24.53 -5.67 -8.09
C THR A 120 24.20 -6.64 -9.22
N ASP A 121 24.92 -7.76 -9.24
CA ASP A 121 24.70 -8.88 -10.17
C ASP A 121 23.86 -10.01 -9.53
N GLU A 122 23.56 -9.90 -8.26
CA GLU A 122 22.94 -10.95 -7.45
C GLU A 122 21.55 -11.37 -7.95
N TYR A 123 20.79 -10.40 -8.49
CA TYR A 123 19.42 -10.63 -8.92
C TYR A 123 19.27 -10.75 -10.44
N SER A 124 20.30 -10.46 -11.23
CA SER A 124 20.25 -10.41 -12.69
C SER A 124 20.94 -11.59 -13.38
N ARG A 125 21.79 -12.31 -12.66
CA ARG A 125 22.38 -13.56 -13.18
C ARG A 125 21.33 -14.66 -13.17
N TRP A 126 21.33 -15.46 -14.23
CA TRP A 126 20.48 -16.64 -14.31
C TRP A 126 20.91 -17.67 -13.27
N PRO A 127 20.05 -18.01 -12.29
CA PRO A 127 20.46 -18.89 -11.19
C PRO A 127 20.47 -20.37 -11.55
N GLY A 128 20.13 -20.75 -12.80
CA GLY A 128 19.95 -22.15 -13.20
C GLY A 128 18.79 -22.88 -12.52
N SER A 129 18.14 -22.22 -11.56
CA SER A 129 17.02 -22.74 -10.78
C SER A 129 15.78 -21.86 -11.00
N LYS A 130 14.67 -22.48 -11.37
CA LYS A 130 13.37 -21.83 -11.60
C LYS A 130 12.73 -21.23 -10.33
N LYS A 131 13.37 -21.33 -9.17
CA LYS A 131 12.75 -20.99 -7.88
C LYS A 131 12.98 -19.54 -7.42
N GLU A 132 13.97 -18.85 -7.97
CA GLU A 132 14.27 -17.48 -7.53
C GLU A 132 13.61 -16.46 -8.43
N LYS A 133 12.45 -15.98 -8.00
CA LYS A 133 11.64 -14.99 -8.71
C LYS A 133 11.88 -13.55 -8.23
N ASN A 134 12.42 -13.39 -7.03
CA ASN A 134 12.47 -12.10 -6.35
C ASN A 134 13.71 -11.30 -6.70
N VAL A 135 13.52 -10.03 -6.97
CA VAL A 135 14.56 -8.99 -6.98
C VAL A 135 14.34 -8.11 -5.76
N ARG A 136 15.40 -7.83 -5.00
CA ARG A 136 15.32 -7.08 -3.75
C ARG A 136 16.14 -5.80 -3.83
N PHE A 137 15.64 -4.77 -3.16
CA PHE A 137 16.42 -3.64 -2.70
C PHE A 137 16.51 -3.75 -1.17
N GLU A 138 17.69 -4.04 -0.67
CA GLU A 138 17.93 -4.49 0.69
C GLU A 138 18.01 -3.28 1.65
N VAL A 139 16.91 -2.91 2.26
CA VAL A 139 16.82 -1.85 3.28
C VAL A 139 17.29 -2.38 4.63
N ARG A 140 16.84 -3.59 5.01
CA ARG A 140 17.20 -4.20 6.30
C ARG A 140 18.69 -4.44 6.43
N ASP A 141 19.35 -4.92 5.37
CA ASP A 141 20.80 -5.13 5.37
C ASP A 141 21.56 -3.81 5.50
N ARG A 142 21.03 -2.71 4.91
CA ARG A 142 21.60 -1.37 5.10
C ARG A 142 21.40 -0.85 6.51
N PHE A 143 20.28 -1.14 7.15
CA PHE A 143 20.04 -0.82 8.56
C PHE A 143 20.93 -1.66 9.48
N ALA A 144 21.15 -2.92 9.14
CA ALA A 144 22.01 -3.82 9.91
C ALA A 144 23.48 -3.34 10.00
N ILE A 145 23.93 -2.55 9.04
CA ILE A 145 25.27 -1.89 9.10
C ILE A 145 25.42 -1.04 10.38
N PHE A 146 24.31 -0.47 10.87
CA PHE A 146 24.30 0.40 12.06
C PHE A 146 23.76 -0.31 13.30
N ALA A 147 22.72 -1.14 13.12
CA ALA A 147 21.98 -1.76 14.22
C ALA A 147 22.40 -3.22 14.51
N GLY A 148 23.31 -3.77 13.70
CA GLY A 148 23.70 -5.18 13.75
C GLY A 148 22.72 -6.09 12.98
N PRO A 149 23.10 -7.34 12.70
CA PRO A 149 22.38 -8.23 11.77
C PRO A 149 20.94 -8.54 12.21
N GLU A 150 20.67 -8.51 13.50
CA GLU A 150 19.33 -8.74 14.06
C GLU A 150 18.58 -7.42 14.37
N LEU A 151 19.14 -6.27 13.96
CA LEU A 151 18.60 -4.92 14.21
C LEU A 151 18.38 -4.63 15.70
N LYS A 152 19.18 -5.23 16.58
CA LYS A 152 19.03 -5.06 18.03
C LYS A 152 19.42 -3.67 18.53
N ASN A 153 20.32 -2.97 17.86
CA ASN A 153 20.78 -1.63 18.27
C ASN A 153 20.14 -0.53 17.40
N MET A 154 18.81 -0.45 17.41
CA MET A 154 18.04 0.56 16.66
C MET A 154 18.40 1.99 17.06
N ASP A 155 18.77 2.20 18.29
CA ASP A 155 19.24 3.50 18.79
C ASP A 155 20.45 4.04 18.00
N ASN A 156 21.39 3.17 17.67
CA ASN A 156 22.54 3.59 16.86
C ASN A 156 22.09 3.96 15.44
N LEU A 157 21.16 3.21 14.85
CA LEU A 157 20.58 3.54 13.55
C LEU A 157 19.90 4.91 13.57
N TYR A 158 19.03 5.19 14.56
CA TYR A 158 18.35 6.49 14.65
C TYR A 158 19.31 7.65 14.84
N THR A 159 20.35 7.48 15.67
CA THR A 159 21.41 8.46 15.81
C THR A 159 22.11 8.75 14.49
N ARG A 160 22.37 7.71 13.70
CA ARG A 160 23.03 7.85 12.40
C ARG A 160 22.12 8.44 11.33
N LEU A 161 20.83 8.08 11.30
CA LEU A 161 19.86 8.69 10.40
C LEU A 161 19.76 10.20 10.56
N GLU A 162 19.98 10.73 11.77
CA GLU A 162 19.98 12.18 12.02
C GLU A 162 21.34 12.84 11.84
N SER A 163 22.44 12.16 12.17
CA SER A 163 23.77 12.75 12.15
C SER A 163 24.49 12.62 10.81
N ALA A 164 24.19 11.58 10.03
CA ALA A 164 24.84 11.33 8.76
C ALA A 164 24.11 12.05 7.61
N LYS A 165 24.82 12.93 6.91
CA LYS A 165 24.29 13.74 5.82
C LYS A 165 23.69 12.84 4.71
N GLY A 166 22.44 13.08 4.35
CA GLY A 166 21.74 12.39 3.26
C GLY A 166 21.29 10.95 3.56
N LEU A 167 21.61 10.40 4.74
CA LEU A 167 21.21 9.03 5.08
C LEU A 167 19.69 8.91 5.25
N LYS A 168 19.06 9.88 5.92
CA LYS A 168 17.60 9.92 6.06
C LYS A 168 16.91 10.10 4.71
N ASP A 169 17.41 11.01 3.86
CA ASP A 169 16.85 11.25 2.54
C ASP A 169 17.04 10.03 1.61
N PHE A 170 18.08 9.23 1.84
CA PHE A 170 18.29 8.00 1.08
C PHE A 170 17.13 7.03 1.23
N PHE A 171 16.55 6.90 2.42
CA PHE A 171 15.40 6.03 2.68
C PHE A 171 14.04 6.74 2.54
N THR A 172 14.03 8.00 2.12
CA THR A 172 12.81 8.78 1.88
C THR A 172 12.51 8.82 0.38
N MET A 173 11.23 8.75 0.01
CA MET A 173 10.77 8.93 -1.37
C MET A 173 9.32 9.41 -1.43
N THR A 174 8.91 10.00 -2.54
CA THR A 174 7.52 10.26 -2.92
C THR A 174 7.05 9.30 -3.99
N ASP A 175 7.96 8.85 -4.85
CA ASP A 175 7.70 7.95 -5.95
C ASP A 175 8.86 6.98 -6.16
N LEU A 176 8.54 5.81 -6.67
CA LEU A 176 9.48 4.77 -7.06
C LEU A 176 9.26 4.43 -8.53
N ARG A 177 10.34 4.29 -9.29
CA ARG A 177 10.27 3.86 -10.68
C ARG A 177 11.20 2.69 -10.95
N LEU A 178 10.61 1.65 -11.49
CA LEU A 178 11.32 0.48 -11.97
C LEU A 178 11.48 0.61 -13.48
N ARG A 179 12.72 0.74 -13.95
CA ARG A 179 13.05 0.78 -15.37
C ARG A 179 13.58 -0.57 -15.80
N LEU A 180 12.79 -1.31 -16.53
CA LEU A 180 13.14 -2.60 -17.11
C LEU A 180 13.79 -2.36 -18.48
N LEU A 181 15.03 -2.79 -18.64
CA LEU A 181 15.87 -2.47 -19.79
C LEU A 181 16.16 -3.68 -20.68
N ARG A 182 16.22 -4.89 -20.07
CA ARG A 182 16.49 -6.13 -20.79
C ARG A 182 15.84 -7.30 -20.06
N PRO A 183 14.98 -8.07 -20.72
CA PRO A 183 14.27 -9.19 -20.11
C PRO A 183 15.21 -10.34 -19.74
N ALA A 184 14.68 -11.34 -19.03
CA ALA A 184 15.37 -12.61 -18.82
C ALA A 184 15.63 -13.30 -20.17
N LEU A 185 16.85 -13.77 -20.40
CA LEU A 185 17.22 -14.42 -21.66
C LEU A 185 17.11 -15.93 -21.62
N GLY A 186 17.08 -16.54 -20.41
CA GLY A 186 17.12 -17.98 -20.25
C GLY A 186 18.42 -18.63 -20.77
N GLY A 187 19.46 -17.79 -21.02
CA GLY A 187 20.74 -18.19 -21.57
C GLY A 187 21.67 -17.00 -21.74
N THR A 188 22.76 -17.17 -22.46
CA THR A 188 23.81 -16.14 -22.65
C THR A 188 23.56 -15.22 -23.85
N TYR A 189 22.66 -15.57 -24.75
CA TYR A 189 22.35 -14.78 -25.96
C TYR A 189 20.87 -14.85 -26.32
N VAL A 190 20.42 -13.85 -27.08
CA VAL A 190 19.03 -13.75 -27.57
C VAL A 190 18.82 -14.74 -28.74
N GLN A 191 17.84 -15.61 -28.60
CA GLN A 191 17.41 -16.53 -29.65
C GLN A 191 16.41 -15.82 -30.55
N ARG A 192 16.82 -15.45 -31.76
CA ARG A 192 15.98 -14.65 -32.70
C ARG A 192 14.70 -15.34 -33.13
N GLU A 193 14.69 -16.65 -33.19
CA GLU A 193 13.52 -17.50 -33.50
C GLU A 193 12.49 -17.56 -32.37
N ASN A 194 12.85 -17.11 -31.18
CA ASN A 194 12.05 -17.22 -29.96
C ASN A 194 11.72 -15.85 -29.33
N LEU A 195 11.66 -14.75 -30.12
CA LEU A 195 11.47 -13.41 -29.59
C LEU A 195 10.16 -13.22 -28.82
N PHE A 196 9.13 -14.01 -29.13
CA PHE A 196 7.86 -14.02 -28.42
C PHE A 196 7.95 -14.59 -26.99
N LYS A 197 9.08 -15.24 -26.63
CA LYS A 197 9.34 -15.76 -25.27
C LYS A 197 9.99 -14.72 -24.35
N TYR A 198 10.42 -13.59 -24.88
CA TYR A 198 11.06 -12.53 -24.10
C TYR A 198 10.08 -11.42 -23.84
N PHE A 199 9.67 -11.29 -22.57
CA PHE A 199 8.79 -10.27 -22.04
C PHE A 199 9.05 -10.09 -20.56
N TYR A 200 8.47 -9.08 -19.95
CA TYR A 200 8.45 -8.91 -18.50
C TYR A 200 7.12 -9.37 -17.96
N ALA A 201 7.14 -10.14 -16.87
CA ALA A 201 5.97 -10.55 -16.13
C ALA A 201 6.22 -10.32 -14.63
N VAL A 202 5.44 -9.46 -14.02
CA VAL A 202 5.56 -9.08 -12.61
C VAL A 202 4.28 -9.46 -11.90
N SER A 203 4.38 -10.34 -10.88
CA SER A 203 3.22 -10.74 -10.08
C SER A 203 3.02 -9.85 -8.86
N ASN A 204 4.10 -9.34 -8.25
CA ASN A 204 3.95 -8.54 -7.05
C ASN A 204 5.07 -7.49 -6.92
N ILE A 205 4.73 -6.33 -6.35
CA ILE A 205 5.67 -5.29 -5.93
C ILE A 205 5.34 -4.89 -4.50
N GLU A 206 6.21 -5.27 -3.57
CA GLU A 206 6.06 -4.98 -2.15
C GLU A 206 6.95 -3.80 -1.77
N VAL A 207 6.35 -2.76 -1.23
CA VAL A 207 7.05 -1.60 -0.68
C VAL A 207 6.53 -1.33 0.71
N THR A 208 7.35 -1.63 1.72
CA THR A 208 6.99 -1.40 3.12
C THR A 208 7.62 -0.11 3.62
N GLY A 209 6.78 0.81 4.08
CA GLY A 209 7.21 2.11 4.56
C GLY A 209 6.20 2.75 5.51
N ARG A 210 6.62 3.85 6.10
CA ARG A 210 5.77 4.72 6.92
C ARG A 210 5.67 6.10 6.30
N CYS A 211 4.59 6.81 6.57
CA CYS A 211 4.48 8.21 6.17
C CYS A 211 5.58 9.04 6.84
N LYS A 212 6.24 9.91 6.08
CA LYS A 212 7.10 10.93 6.65
C LYS A 212 6.25 12.00 7.30
N CYS A 213 6.14 11.95 8.62
CA CYS A 213 5.38 12.92 9.42
C CYS A 213 6.29 13.83 10.24
N ASN A 214 7.59 13.85 9.96
CA ASN A 214 8.61 14.66 10.63
C ASN A 214 8.64 14.48 12.17
N LEU A 215 8.29 13.27 12.66
CA LEU A 215 8.13 12.93 14.08
C LEU A 215 7.09 13.81 14.81
N HIS A 216 6.12 14.37 14.07
CA HIS A 216 5.02 15.13 14.62
C HIS A 216 3.67 14.42 14.50
N ALA A 217 3.64 13.17 14.11
CA ALA A 217 2.45 12.32 14.11
C ALA A 217 2.84 10.84 14.19
N ASN A 218 2.00 10.08 14.87
CA ASN A 218 2.10 8.63 14.95
C ASN A 218 1.18 7.93 13.96
N LEU A 219 0.15 8.62 13.48
CA LEU A 219 -0.84 8.10 12.54
C LEU A 219 -0.79 8.84 11.21
N CYS A 220 -1.02 8.08 10.14
CA CYS A 220 -1.19 8.57 8.79
C CYS A 220 -2.44 7.92 8.20
N THR A 221 -3.40 8.73 7.80
CA THR A 221 -4.70 8.27 7.33
C THR A 221 -4.97 8.75 5.91
N PHE A 222 -5.77 8.01 5.18
CA PHE A 222 -6.21 8.40 3.86
C PHE A 222 -7.40 9.35 3.98
N LYS A 223 -7.21 10.63 3.62
CA LYS A 223 -8.24 11.68 3.66
C LYS A 223 -8.26 12.42 2.32
N GLU A 224 -9.43 12.68 1.79
CA GLU A 224 -9.61 13.48 0.56
C GLU A 224 -8.73 13.01 -0.62
N GLY A 225 -8.63 11.69 -0.81
CA GLY A 225 -7.85 11.11 -1.90
C GLY A 225 -6.33 11.08 -1.69
N SER A 226 -5.81 11.44 -0.52
CA SER A 226 -4.38 11.45 -0.21
C SER A 226 -4.06 10.98 1.20
N LEU A 227 -2.86 10.43 1.38
CA LEU A 227 -2.32 10.10 2.70
C LEU A 227 -1.95 11.41 3.43
N GLN A 228 -2.41 11.56 4.68
CA GLN A 228 -2.15 12.71 5.52
C GLN A 228 -1.76 12.29 6.93
N CYS A 229 -0.75 12.94 7.48
CA CYS A 229 -0.36 12.75 8.88
C CYS A 229 -1.40 13.37 9.82
N GLU A 230 -1.74 12.68 10.90
CA GLU A 230 -2.55 13.25 11.99
C GLU A 230 -1.66 14.08 12.91
N CYS A 231 -1.45 15.35 12.54
CA CYS A 231 -0.44 16.18 13.14
C CYS A 231 -0.70 16.51 14.61
N GLU A 232 0.28 16.16 15.44
CA GLU A 232 0.43 16.51 16.84
C GLU A 232 1.35 17.73 17.03
N HIS A 233 1.75 18.04 18.27
CA HIS A 233 2.76 19.06 18.62
C HIS A 233 2.46 20.46 18.04
N ASN A 234 1.18 20.82 17.88
CA ASN A 234 0.70 22.08 17.29
C ASN A 234 1.21 22.32 15.87
N THR A 235 1.44 21.24 15.11
CA THR A 235 1.84 21.28 13.71
C THR A 235 0.68 21.05 12.76
N THR A 236 0.85 21.33 11.47
CA THR A 236 -0.13 21.17 10.42
C THR A 236 0.52 20.96 9.05
N GLY A 237 -0.25 20.59 8.07
CA GLY A 237 0.17 20.24 6.70
C GLY A 237 0.17 18.74 6.50
N GLN A 238 0.28 18.28 5.25
CA GLN A 238 0.24 16.87 4.90
C GLN A 238 1.31 16.05 5.65
N ASP A 239 2.50 16.62 5.85
CA ASP A 239 3.66 16.03 6.52
C ASP A 239 3.94 16.64 7.90
N CYS A 240 3.00 17.39 8.47
CA CYS A 240 3.21 18.19 9.69
C CYS A 240 4.39 19.17 9.58
N GLY A 241 4.65 19.67 8.36
CA GLY A 241 5.83 20.45 8.01
C GLY A 241 5.77 21.93 8.41
N ARG A 242 4.78 22.37 9.18
CA ARG A 242 4.63 23.75 9.65
C ARG A 242 3.86 23.86 10.95
N CYS A 243 4.10 24.90 11.71
CA CYS A 243 3.32 25.20 12.92
C CYS A 243 1.92 25.72 12.57
N LYS A 244 0.92 25.39 13.39
CA LYS A 244 -0.42 25.99 13.36
C LYS A 244 -0.34 27.49 13.55
N LYS A 245 -1.34 28.25 13.03
CA LYS A 245 -1.32 29.72 12.97
C LYS A 245 -1.00 30.40 14.30
N ASN A 246 -1.51 29.90 15.40
CA ASN A 246 -1.34 30.50 16.73
C ASN A 246 -0.14 29.97 17.53
N PHE A 247 0.71 29.11 16.92
CA PHE A 247 1.83 28.43 17.59
C PHE A 247 3.17 28.70 16.89
N ARG A 248 3.37 29.92 16.38
CA ARG A 248 4.54 30.31 15.56
C ARG A 248 5.55 31.16 16.32
N SER A 249 5.57 31.14 17.65
CA SER A 249 6.58 31.88 18.44
C SER A 249 7.99 31.35 18.25
N LYS A 250 8.13 30.08 17.87
CA LYS A 250 9.39 29.48 17.48
C LYS A 250 9.31 28.99 16.03
N SER A 251 10.42 29.03 15.32
CA SER A 251 10.54 28.44 13.98
C SER A 251 10.22 26.94 14.05
N TRP A 252 9.50 26.45 13.08
CA TRP A 252 9.23 25.01 12.94
C TRP A 252 10.53 24.21 12.82
N ARG A 253 10.58 23.07 13.48
CA ARG A 253 11.64 22.06 13.37
C ARG A 253 11.00 20.69 13.39
N ALA A 254 11.56 19.74 12.62
CA ALA A 254 11.17 18.33 12.76
C ALA A 254 11.47 17.83 14.17
N GLY A 255 10.70 16.87 14.64
CA GLY A 255 11.07 16.09 15.83
C GLY A 255 12.41 15.41 15.62
N SER A 256 13.08 15.03 16.70
CA SER A 256 14.41 14.41 16.69
C SER A 256 14.46 13.25 17.67
N TYR A 257 15.16 12.18 17.31
CA TYR A 257 15.51 11.10 18.23
C TYR A 257 16.62 11.52 19.23
N LEU A 258 17.17 12.74 19.06
CA LEU A 258 18.21 13.26 19.93
C LEU A 258 17.69 14.44 20.76
N PRO A 259 18.20 14.67 22.00
CA PRO A 259 19.15 13.85 22.75
C PRO A 259 18.51 12.56 23.28
N ARG A 260 19.31 11.53 23.45
CA ARG A 260 18.85 10.28 24.05
C ARG A 260 18.67 10.43 25.58
N PRO A 261 17.80 9.61 26.18
CA PRO A 261 16.94 8.54 25.59
C PRO A 261 15.64 9.05 24.98
N ASN A 262 15.15 10.25 25.31
CA ASN A 262 13.78 10.68 25.06
C ASN A 262 13.58 11.47 23.76
N GLY A 263 14.66 11.84 23.04
CA GLY A 263 14.55 12.70 21.86
C GLY A 263 14.01 14.10 22.15
N SER A 264 13.59 14.79 21.10
CA SER A 264 12.92 16.10 21.19
C SER A 264 11.75 16.16 20.23
N ALA A 265 10.56 16.42 20.76
CA ALA A 265 9.36 16.59 19.94
C ALA A 265 9.34 17.91 19.16
N ASN A 266 10.19 18.90 19.53
CA ASN A 266 10.22 20.24 18.92
C ASN A 266 8.82 20.86 18.73
N VAL A 267 8.03 20.84 19.81
CA VAL A 267 6.66 21.32 19.84
C VAL A 267 6.58 22.78 19.42
N CYS A 268 5.65 23.12 18.53
CA CYS A 268 5.34 24.49 18.17
C CYS A 268 4.67 25.22 19.33
N ALA A 269 5.17 26.39 19.70
CA ALA A 269 4.75 27.15 20.87
C ALA A 269 3.91 28.38 20.51
N ALA A 270 2.89 28.67 21.34
CA ALA A 270 2.16 29.92 21.26
C ALA A 270 3.04 31.10 21.71
N PRO A 271 2.77 32.33 21.25
CA PRO A 271 3.41 33.51 21.81
C PRO A 271 3.09 33.58 23.30
N ASN A 272 4.13 33.69 24.13
CA ASN A 272 3.93 34.01 25.54
C ASN A 272 3.39 35.44 25.61
N PHE A 273 2.09 35.61 25.75
CA PHE A 273 1.55 36.85 26.27
C PHE A 273 1.96 36.91 27.74
N GLY A 274 3.04 37.60 28.00
CA GLY A 274 3.49 37.85 29.35
C GLY A 274 2.41 38.60 30.13
N THR A 275 1.71 37.87 30.97
CA THR A 275 1.07 38.45 32.14
C THR A 275 2.24 38.87 33.06
N THR A 276 2.69 40.10 32.93
CA THR A 276 3.45 40.79 33.96
C THR A 276 2.56 40.90 35.19
N VAL A 277 2.51 39.84 35.98
CA VAL A 277 2.11 39.98 37.39
C VAL A 277 3.30 40.72 38.03
N LYS A 278 3.10 42.01 38.27
CA LYS A 278 3.95 42.80 39.18
C LYS A 278 3.88 42.11 40.53
N GLN A 279 4.97 41.50 40.93
CA GLN A 279 5.19 41.08 42.31
C GLN A 279 5.46 42.34 43.13
N PRO A 280 4.76 42.51 44.27
CA PRO A 280 5.12 43.57 45.21
C PRO A 280 6.49 43.25 45.83
N ALA A 281 7.34 44.26 45.90
CA ALA A 281 8.60 44.21 46.57
C ALA A 281 8.45 44.12 48.09
N ASP A 282 9.47 43.58 48.72
CA ASP A 282 9.88 43.67 50.12
C ASP A 282 9.37 42.61 51.08
N LEU A 283 10.33 41.73 51.46
CA LEU A 283 10.88 41.60 52.83
C LEU A 283 12.01 40.54 52.88
N PRO A 284 12.93 40.61 53.86
CA PRO A 284 14.31 40.17 53.70
C PRO A 284 14.60 38.74 54.24
N PRO A 285 15.85 38.29 54.12
CA PRO A 285 16.21 36.89 54.24
C PRO A 285 16.45 36.47 55.68
N SER A 286 16.05 35.27 56.04
CA SER A 286 16.59 34.60 57.24
C SER A 286 16.59 33.10 57.12
N VAL A 287 17.80 32.57 57.18
CA VAL A 287 18.28 31.46 58.00
C VAL A 287 17.99 30.02 57.57
N SER A 288 19.10 29.39 57.23
CA SER A 288 19.40 27.96 57.29
C SER A 288 18.97 27.25 58.56
N VAL A 289 18.51 26.00 58.51
CA VAL A 289 18.82 24.94 59.46
C VAL A 289 18.44 23.58 58.84
N GLN A 290 19.44 22.78 58.57
CA GLN A 290 19.84 21.47 59.11
C GLN A 290 18.88 20.27 58.97
N GLU A 291 19.50 19.23 58.49
CA GLU A 291 19.29 17.80 58.59
C GLU A 291 18.60 17.31 59.85
N ALA A 292 17.77 16.27 59.68
CA ALA A 292 17.58 15.26 60.72
C ALA A 292 17.25 13.89 60.08
N GLU A 293 18.26 13.05 60.15
CA GLU A 293 18.09 11.59 60.12
C GLU A 293 17.23 11.12 61.29
N ILE A 294 16.34 10.13 61.05
CA ILE A 294 15.90 9.22 62.12
C ILE A 294 15.90 7.79 61.60
N LYS A 295 16.68 7.00 62.32
CA LYS A 295 16.88 5.55 62.24
C LYS A 295 15.69 4.75 62.74
N THR A 296 15.54 3.58 62.11
CA THR A 296 15.25 2.23 62.64
C THR A 296 14.32 2.04 63.86
N GLU A 297 13.42 1.09 63.72
CA GLU A 297 13.45 -0.11 64.59
C GLU A 297 12.62 -1.27 64.06
N THR A 298 13.25 -2.43 64.15
CA THR A 298 12.84 -3.80 63.93
C THR A 298 11.93 -4.30 65.02
N THR A 299 10.96 -5.17 64.74
CA THR A 299 10.62 -6.29 65.63
C THR A 299 10.13 -7.49 64.82
N SER A 300 10.77 -8.58 65.16
CA SER A 300 10.65 -9.96 64.74
C SER A 300 9.52 -10.72 65.43
N SER A 301 8.99 -11.75 64.81
CA SER A 301 8.85 -13.12 65.34
C SER A 301 8.11 -14.00 64.35
N SER A 302 8.75 -14.97 63.87
CA SER A 302 8.95 -16.39 64.30
C SER A 302 7.79 -17.27 63.82
N GLY A 303 8.10 -18.26 63.00
CA GLY A 303 7.84 -19.64 63.26
C GLY A 303 7.71 -20.50 61.97
N VAL A 304 8.76 -21.20 61.73
CA VAL A 304 8.96 -22.64 61.49
C VAL A 304 8.61 -23.25 60.13
N ALA A 305 9.66 -23.71 59.47
CA ALA A 305 9.77 -24.64 58.36
C ALA A 305 9.51 -26.10 58.78
N PRO A 306 9.72 -27.20 57.98
CA PRO A 306 10.39 -27.33 56.66
C PRO A 306 9.80 -28.45 55.75
N LEU A 307 10.37 -28.63 54.59
CA LEU A 307 10.96 -29.82 53.95
C LEU A 307 10.67 -29.98 52.44
N GLN A 308 11.72 -29.91 51.72
CA GLN A 308 12.43 -30.79 50.75
C GLN A 308 11.82 -30.87 49.38
N ALA A 309 12.50 -30.38 48.45
CA ALA A 309 13.67 -30.79 47.62
C ALA A 309 13.27 -31.56 46.34
N SER A 310 13.50 -31.00 45.19
CA SER A 310 14.44 -31.56 44.23
C SER A 310 14.41 -30.79 42.89
N SER A 311 15.53 -30.20 42.57
CA SER A 311 16.36 -30.26 41.35
C SER A 311 15.77 -29.90 39.99
N SER A 312 16.26 -28.81 39.47
CA SER A 312 17.01 -28.55 38.25
C SER A 312 16.45 -27.38 37.41
N PRO A 313 17.29 -26.63 36.69
CA PRO A 313 17.10 -25.20 36.54
C PRO A 313 16.21 -24.87 35.35
N ALA A 314 15.12 -24.22 35.61
CA ALA A 314 14.31 -23.56 34.62
C ALA A 314 14.95 -22.19 34.33
N LYS A 315 15.15 -21.94 33.04
CA LYS A 315 15.49 -20.64 32.48
C LYS A 315 14.50 -19.62 33.00
N THR A 316 15.02 -18.55 33.56
CA THR A 316 14.26 -17.39 33.99
C THR A 316 13.62 -16.75 32.73
N ASP A 317 12.33 -16.98 32.59
CA ASP A 317 11.47 -16.13 31.74
C ASP A 317 11.31 -14.79 32.48
N ALA A 318 11.65 -13.73 31.74
CA ALA A 318 11.41 -12.37 32.16
C ALA A 318 9.91 -12.12 32.31
N GLY A 319 9.55 -11.40 33.35
CA GLY A 319 8.22 -11.13 33.89
C GLY A 319 7.09 -11.07 32.86
N THR A 320 6.04 -11.81 33.13
CA THR A 320 4.72 -11.62 32.52
C THR A 320 4.14 -10.30 33.02
N GLU A 321 4.41 -9.21 32.35
CA GLU A 321 3.52 -8.05 32.36
C GLU A 321 2.19 -8.50 31.75
N ASP A 322 1.09 -8.24 32.45
CA ASP A 322 -0.26 -8.56 31.97
C ASP A 322 -0.50 -7.89 30.63
N CYS A 323 -0.50 -8.70 29.57
CA CYS A 323 -0.83 -8.24 28.25
C CYS A 323 -2.33 -8.01 28.16
N GLU A 324 -2.78 -6.77 28.13
CA GLU A 324 -4.18 -6.43 27.85
C GLU A 324 -4.52 -6.71 26.37
N CYS A 325 -4.67 -7.99 26.03
CA CYS A 325 -4.96 -8.43 24.67
C CYS A 325 -6.42 -8.91 24.49
N TYR A 326 -7.30 -8.60 25.42
CA TYR A 326 -8.72 -9.00 25.41
C TYR A 326 -8.92 -10.49 25.08
N GLY A 327 -8.09 -11.38 25.65
CA GLY A 327 -8.18 -12.82 25.39
C GLY A 327 -7.76 -13.27 23.97
N HIS A 328 -7.47 -12.36 23.06
CA HIS A 328 -7.15 -12.68 21.66
C HIS A 328 -5.66 -12.96 21.41
N SER A 329 -4.81 -12.78 22.39
CA SER A 329 -3.41 -13.21 22.35
C SER A 329 -2.89 -13.49 23.75
N ASN A 330 -2.04 -14.52 23.86
CA ASN A 330 -1.33 -14.87 25.11
C ASN A 330 0.13 -14.35 25.08
N ARG A 331 0.47 -13.53 24.08
CA ARG A 331 1.84 -13.06 23.87
C ARG A 331 1.80 -11.57 23.53
N CYS A 332 2.66 -10.82 24.21
CA CYS A 332 2.93 -9.45 23.83
C CYS A 332 4.43 -9.21 23.70
N SER A 333 4.79 -8.17 23.01
CA SER A 333 6.15 -7.67 22.89
C SER A 333 6.19 -6.24 23.36
N PHE A 334 7.19 -5.92 24.13
CA PHE A 334 7.49 -4.54 24.48
C PHE A 334 8.29 -3.92 23.33
N ILE A 335 7.82 -2.78 22.83
CA ILE A 335 8.52 -2.00 21.83
C ILE A 335 9.25 -0.87 22.55
N ASP A 336 10.51 -1.10 22.90
CA ASP A 336 11.34 -0.22 23.75
C ASP A 336 11.32 1.25 23.31
N PHE A 337 11.36 1.51 22.00
CA PHE A 337 11.44 2.88 21.49
C PHE A 337 10.11 3.64 21.53
N LEU A 338 8.97 2.94 21.62
CA LEU A 338 7.63 3.52 21.79
C LEU A 338 7.17 3.49 23.23
N ASN A 339 7.91 2.83 24.12
CA ASN A 339 7.51 2.50 25.49
C ASN A 339 6.10 1.88 25.51
N LEU A 340 5.88 0.92 24.61
CA LEU A 340 4.56 0.42 24.26
C LEU A 340 4.55 -1.11 24.26
N VAL A 341 3.61 -1.68 24.99
CA VAL A 341 3.31 -3.11 24.90
C VAL A 341 2.34 -3.34 23.74
N THR A 342 2.64 -4.29 22.87
CA THR A 342 1.76 -4.69 21.78
C THR A 342 1.54 -6.19 21.77
N CYS A 343 0.31 -6.60 21.54
CA CYS A 343 -0.07 -8.00 21.42
C CYS A 343 0.47 -8.59 20.11
N ILE A 344 1.00 -9.80 20.19
CA ILE A 344 1.55 -10.53 19.05
C ILE A 344 0.59 -11.64 18.66
N SER A 345 0.41 -11.82 17.33
CA SER A 345 -0.39 -12.92 16.78
C SER A 345 -1.84 -12.91 17.29
N CYS A 346 -2.53 -11.78 17.17
CA CYS A 346 -3.96 -11.67 17.47
C CYS A 346 -4.75 -12.78 16.78
N LYS A 347 -5.55 -13.51 17.55
CA LYS A 347 -6.48 -14.57 17.11
C LYS A 347 -7.86 -13.97 16.82
N HIS A 348 -8.85 -14.84 16.50
CA HIS A 348 -10.28 -14.50 16.38
C HIS A 348 -10.52 -13.33 15.42
N ASN A 349 -9.73 -13.28 14.33
CA ASN A 349 -9.79 -12.25 13.29
C ASN A 349 -9.60 -10.81 13.78
N THR A 350 -8.92 -10.65 14.93
CA THR A 350 -8.60 -9.35 15.50
C THR A 350 -7.23 -8.85 15.07
N ARG A 351 -6.99 -7.55 15.22
CA ARG A 351 -5.74 -6.82 14.96
C ARG A 351 -5.64 -5.59 15.87
N GLY A 352 -4.50 -4.95 15.82
CA GLY A 352 -4.22 -3.73 16.60
C GLY A 352 -3.31 -4.02 17.78
N GLN A 353 -2.92 -2.98 18.50
CA GLN A 353 -1.97 -3.04 19.59
C GLN A 353 -2.43 -4.01 20.71
N HIS A 354 -3.70 -3.97 21.04
CA HIS A 354 -4.36 -4.80 22.05
C HIS A 354 -5.31 -5.83 21.44
N CYS A 355 -5.19 -6.12 20.12
CA CYS A 355 -6.14 -6.96 19.37
C CYS A 355 -7.60 -6.42 19.41
N GLN A 356 -7.78 -5.12 19.57
CA GLN A 356 -9.08 -4.46 19.79
C GLN A 356 -9.89 -4.17 18.52
N HIS A 357 -9.31 -4.35 17.35
CA HIS A 357 -9.95 -4.10 16.06
C HIS A 357 -10.10 -5.37 15.24
N CYS A 358 -11.10 -5.43 14.36
CA CYS A 358 -11.24 -6.52 13.42
C CYS A 358 -10.27 -6.38 12.24
N ARG A 359 -9.83 -7.51 11.68
CA ARG A 359 -9.06 -7.56 10.44
C ARG A 359 -9.90 -7.09 9.26
N LEU A 360 -9.24 -6.71 8.18
CA LEU A 360 -9.91 -6.40 6.93
C LEU A 360 -10.71 -7.61 6.45
N GLY A 361 -11.94 -7.38 5.99
CA GLY A 361 -12.89 -8.45 5.65
C GLY A 361 -13.76 -8.92 6.83
N TYR A 362 -13.55 -8.33 8.01
CA TYR A 362 -14.36 -8.61 9.20
C TYR A 362 -14.87 -7.30 9.79
N TYR A 363 -16.05 -7.31 10.40
CA TYR A 363 -16.65 -6.20 11.13
C TYR A 363 -16.92 -6.57 12.57
N ARG A 364 -17.04 -5.57 13.43
CA ARG A 364 -17.28 -5.80 14.85
C ARG A 364 -18.73 -6.18 15.12
N ASN A 365 -18.92 -7.28 15.81
CA ASN A 365 -20.21 -7.65 16.38
C ASN A 365 -20.52 -6.72 17.57
N SER A 366 -21.49 -5.83 17.40
CA SER A 366 -21.88 -4.87 18.46
C SER A 366 -22.53 -5.53 19.68
N SER A 367 -22.96 -6.79 19.56
CA SER A 367 -23.58 -7.57 20.64
C SER A 367 -22.57 -8.40 21.42
N ALA A 368 -21.30 -8.45 20.98
CA ALA A 368 -20.23 -9.21 21.62
C ALA A 368 -19.30 -8.29 22.41
N GLU A 369 -18.81 -8.76 23.55
CA GLU A 369 -17.78 -8.07 24.32
C GLU A 369 -16.43 -8.14 23.60
N LEU A 370 -15.44 -7.33 24.06
CA LEU A 370 -14.15 -7.25 23.38
C LEU A 370 -13.30 -8.51 23.51
N ASP A 371 -13.56 -9.32 24.51
CA ASP A 371 -12.88 -10.58 24.82
C ASP A 371 -13.58 -11.81 24.23
N ASP A 372 -14.73 -11.63 23.57
CA ASP A 372 -15.47 -12.71 22.91
C ASP A 372 -14.74 -13.17 21.64
N GLU A 373 -14.57 -14.48 21.48
CA GLU A 373 -13.98 -15.09 20.29
C GLU A 373 -14.72 -14.73 18.99
N ASN A 374 -16.00 -14.40 19.05
CA ASN A 374 -16.85 -14.00 17.94
C ASN A 374 -17.01 -12.48 17.80
N VAL A 375 -16.13 -11.69 18.39
CA VAL A 375 -16.16 -10.22 18.30
C VAL A 375 -16.00 -9.71 16.87
N CYS A 376 -15.31 -10.44 16.00
CA CYS A 376 -15.11 -10.11 14.60
C CYS A 376 -15.80 -11.13 13.70
N VAL A 377 -16.84 -10.65 13.01
CA VAL A 377 -17.68 -11.42 12.09
C VAL A 377 -17.26 -11.18 10.66
N ASP A 378 -17.20 -12.22 9.83
CA ASP A 378 -16.86 -12.12 8.40
C ASP A 378 -17.87 -11.23 7.66
N CYS A 379 -17.38 -10.32 6.84
CA CYS A 379 -18.19 -9.50 5.95
C CYS A 379 -19.02 -10.32 4.97
N ASN A 380 -18.48 -11.44 4.51
CA ASN A 380 -19.12 -12.36 3.57
C ASN A 380 -19.76 -11.63 2.37
N CYS A 381 -19.00 -10.70 1.78
CA CYS A 381 -19.46 -9.95 0.61
C CYS A 381 -19.51 -10.84 -0.62
N ASN A 382 -20.54 -10.67 -1.44
CA ASN A 382 -20.65 -11.38 -2.71
C ASN A 382 -19.47 -11.00 -3.62
N ARG A 383 -18.67 -11.99 -4.03
CA ARG A 383 -17.45 -11.77 -4.83
C ARG A 383 -17.71 -11.11 -6.19
N ILE A 384 -18.89 -11.35 -6.76
CA ILE A 384 -19.26 -10.83 -8.07
C ILE A 384 -19.83 -9.43 -7.95
N GLY A 385 -20.74 -9.24 -7.00
CA GLY A 385 -21.49 -7.98 -6.85
C GLY A 385 -20.79 -6.92 -6.04
N SER A 386 -19.81 -7.26 -5.20
CA SER A 386 -19.08 -6.28 -4.38
C SER A 386 -17.83 -5.74 -5.06
N VAL A 387 -17.43 -4.52 -4.70
CA VAL A 387 -16.18 -3.88 -5.14
C VAL A 387 -14.97 -4.54 -4.50
N ALA A 388 -15.10 -4.95 -3.24
CA ALA A 388 -14.05 -5.61 -2.47
C ALA A 388 -14.67 -6.49 -1.38
N ASN A 389 -13.91 -7.46 -0.87
CA ASN A 389 -14.34 -8.27 0.28
C ASN A 389 -14.18 -7.46 1.60
N ARG A 390 -14.83 -6.30 1.67
CA ARG A 390 -14.83 -5.41 2.83
C ARG A 390 -16.23 -4.89 3.07
N CYS A 391 -16.54 -4.69 4.33
CA CYS A 391 -17.79 -4.09 4.74
C CYS A 391 -17.51 -2.93 5.72
N ASN A 392 -18.52 -2.11 5.95
CA ASN A 392 -18.50 -1.08 6.96
C ASN A 392 -18.66 -1.69 8.38
N GLU A 393 -18.69 -0.84 9.39
CA GLU A 393 -18.82 -1.25 10.80
C GLU A 393 -20.13 -1.98 11.12
N THR A 394 -21.14 -1.87 10.26
CA THR A 394 -22.43 -2.53 10.39
C THR A 394 -22.55 -3.81 9.52
N GLY A 395 -21.47 -4.20 8.82
CA GLY A 395 -21.43 -5.40 8.02
C GLY A 395 -22.00 -5.25 6.60
N TYR A 396 -22.25 -4.01 6.13
CA TYR A 396 -22.68 -3.74 4.75
C TYR A 396 -21.47 -3.64 3.82
N CYS A 397 -21.56 -4.34 2.69
CA CYS A 397 -20.53 -4.38 1.66
C CYS A 397 -20.65 -3.22 0.68
N ASP A 398 -19.55 -2.79 0.07
CA ASP A 398 -19.54 -1.81 -1.02
C ASP A 398 -19.90 -2.53 -2.33
N CYS A 399 -21.08 -2.20 -2.89
CA CYS A 399 -21.59 -2.84 -4.07
C CYS A 399 -21.11 -2.16 -5.36
N LYS A 400 -20.97 -2.96 -6.42
CA LYS A 400 -20.75 -2.44 -7.78
C LYS A 400 -21.99 -1.75 -8.31
N GLU A 401 -21.85 -1.01 -9.41
CA GLU A 401 -22.96 -0.35 -10.07
C GLU A 401 -24.05 -1.34 -10.46
N GLY A 402 -25.29 -0.97 -10.19
CA GLY A 402 -26.47 -1.82 -10.46
C GLY A 402 -26.73 -2.92 -9.43
N VAL A 403 -25.83 -3.10 -8.46
CA VAL A 403 -25.95 -4.13 -7.41
C VAL A 403 -26.41 -3.50 -6.09
N THR A 404 -27.20 -4.23 -5.31
CA THR A 404 -27.73 -3.82 -4.02
C THR A 404 -27.71 -4.97 -3.01
N GLY A 405 -28.24 -4.72 -1.82
CA GLY A 405 -28.26 -5.68 -0.71
C GLY A 405 -27.08 -5.53 0.24
N PRO A 406 -27.22 -6.00 1.49
CA PRO A 406 -26.16 -5.88 2.51
C PRO A 406 -24.86 -6.58 2.13
N LYS A 407 -24.96 -7.61 1.28
CA LYS A 407 -23.85 -8.45 0.82
C LYS A 407 -23.57 -8.29 -0.67
N CYS A 408 -24.26 -7.36 -1.34
CA CYS A 408 -24.16 -7.14 -2.78
C CYS A 408 -24.56 -8.38 -3.60
N ASP A 409 -25.64 -9.02 -3.19
CA ASP A 409 -26.19 -10.25 -3.76
C ASP A 409 -27.49 -10.05 -4.53
N ASP A 410 -28.04 -8.82 -4.54
CA ASP A 410 -29.25 -8.42 -5.26
C ASP A 410 -28.95 -7.38 -6.33
N CYS A 411 -29.86 -7.23 -7.31
CA CYS A 411 -29.78 -6.17 -8.30
C CYS A 411 -30.75 -5.02 -7.98
N LEU A 412 -30.34 -3.79 -8.34
CA LEU A 412 -31.24 -2.65 -8.31
C LEU A 412 -32.41 -2.82 -9.29
N PRO A 413 -33.55 -2.20 -9.02
CA PRO A 413 -34.65 -2.17 -10.00
C PRO A 413 -34.17 -1.69 -11.38
N GLY A 414 -34.56 -2.39 -12.44
CA GLY A 414 -34.09 -2.15 -13.79
C GLY A 414 -32.78 -2.85 -14.16
N TYR A 415 -32.30 -3.74 -13.29
CA TYR A 415 -31.15 -4.60 -13.56
C TYR A 415 -31.52 -6.07 -13.34
N TYR A 416 -30.88 -6.97 -14.07
CA TYR A 416 -31.01 -8.42 -13.92
C TYR A 416 -29.69 -9.08 -13.59
N TRP A 417 -29.73 -10.21 -12.86
CA TRP A 417 -28.54 -10.93 -12.43
C TRP A 417 -28.06 -11.94 -13.46
N ARG A 418 -26.81 -11.78 -13.94
CA ARG A 418 -26.12 -12.76 -14.77
C ARG A 418 -24.61 -12.63 -14.55
N GLN A 419 -24.08 -13.34 -13.54
CA GLN A 419 -22.69 -13.14 -13.11
C GLN A 419 -22.37 -11.66 -12.80
N GLY A 420 -23.31 -10.96 -12.17
CA GLY A 420 -23.32 -9.52 -11.91
C GLY A 420 -24.67 -8.93 -12.31
N CYS A 421 -24.91 -7.65 -11.97
CA CYS A 421 -26.12 -6.95 -12.34
C CYS A 421 -25.91 -6.16 -13.62
N PHE A 422 -26.72 -6.45 -14.63
CA PHE A 422 -26.70 -5.76 -15.92
C PHE A 422 -28.01 -5.01 -16.11
N PRO A 423 -28.00 -3.82 -16.74
CA PRO A 423 -29.23 -3.07 -16.98
C PRO A 423 -30.18 -3.83 -17.89
N ASN A 424 -31.46 -3.85 -17.54
CA ASN A 424 -32.51 -4.39 -18.40
C ASN A 424 -32.63 -3.52 -19.65
N VAL A 425 -32.61 -4.16 -20.80
CA VAL A 425 -32.97 -3.51 -22.08
C VAL A 425 -34.46 -3.72 -22.37
N CYS A 426 -35.00 -4.86 -21.92
CA CYS A 426 -36.43 -5.13 -21.95
C CYS A 426 -36.80 -6.03 -20.75
N ASP A 427 -38.06 -5.95 -20.32
CA ASP A 427 -38.66 -6.77 -19.27
C ASP A 427 -40.17 -6.92 -19.53
N GLU A 428 -40.89 -7.59 -18.63
CA GLU A 428 -42.34 -7.82 -18.77
C GLU A 428 -43.15 -6.72 -18.05
N GLU A 429 -42.53 -5.80 -17.32
CA GLU A 429 -43.25 -4.84 -16.47
C GLU A 429 -43.07 -3.38 -16.91
N LEU A 430 -41.85 -2.90 -17.15
CA LEU A 430 -41.52 -1.52 -17.43
C LEU A 430 -40.96 -1.25 -18.83
N LEU A 431 -40.17 -2.19 -19.34
CA LEU A 431 -39.46 -2.08 -20.63
C LEU A 431 -40.02 -3.09 -21.64
N ILE A 432 -41.35 -3.07 -21.81
CA ILE A 432 -42.09 -4.03 -22.63
C ILE A 432 -41.74 -3.84 -24.12
N CYS A 433 -41.38 -4.95 -24.80
CA CYS A 433 -41.19 -4.95 -26.23
C CYS A 433 -42.52 -4.68 -26.94
N GLN A 434 -42.59 -3.60 -27.71
CA GLN A 434 -43.82 -3.15 -28.40
C GLN A 434 -44.08 -3.92 -29.68
N ASN A 435 -45.27 -3.75 -30.26
CA ASN A 435 -45.68 -4.26 -31.57
C ASN A 435 -45.47 -5.77 -31.73
N GLY A 436 -45.67 -6.56 -30.65
CA GLY A 436 -45.54 -8.00 -30.69
C GLY A 436 -44.09 -8.52 -30.69
N GLY A 437 -43.14 -7.65 -30.29
CA GLY A 437 -41.78 -8.07 -30.01
C GLY A 437 -41.69 -8.92 -28.72
N THR A 438 -40.70 -9.79 -28.63
CA THR A 438 -40.46 -10.66 -27.46
C THR A 438 -39.16 -10.26 -26.81
N CYS A 439 -39.14 -10.11 -25.49
CA CYS A 439 -37.90 -9.84 -24.75
C CYS A 439 -37.06 -11.12 -24.66
N TYR A 440 -35.81 -11.04 -25.05
CA TYR A 440 -34.86 -12.15 -24.99
C TYR A 440 -33.82 -11.86 -23.92
N ASP A 441 -33.84 -12.67 -22.87
CA ASP A 441 -32.89 -12.64 -21.75
C ASP A 441 -32.68 -11.25 -21.13
N ASN A 442 -33.66 -10.39 -21.10
CA ASN A 442 -33.57 -8.98 -20.63
C ASN A 442 -32.55 -8.11 -21.40
N GLN A 443 -31.97 -8.62 -22.49
CA GLN A 443 -30.90 -7.99 -23.23
C GLN A 443 -31.36 -7.29 -24.49
N ARG A 444 -32.39 -7.78 -25.13
CA ARG A 444 -32.91 -7.21 -26.38
C ARG A 444 -34.32 -7.67 -26.71
N CYS A 445 -35.06 -6.82 -27.40
CA CYS A 445 -36.28 -7.23 -28.01
C CYS A 445 -36.01 -7.91 -29.35
N LEU A 446 -36.67 -9.06 -29.56
CA LEU A 446 -36.79 -9.70 -30.86
C LEU A 446 -38.02 -9.09 -31.56
N CYS A 447 -37.77 -8.19 -32.50
CA CYS A 447 -38.81 -7.46 -33.18
C CYS A 447 -39.38 -8.29 -34.37
N PRO A 448 -40.70 -8.21 -34.66
CA PRO A 448 -41.27 -8.72 -35.88
C PRO A 448 -40.64 -8.03 -37.12
N PRO A 449 -40.77 -8.65 -38.33
CA PRO A 449 -40.07 -8.19 -39.54
C PRO A 449 -40.33 -6.72 -39.89
N ASN A 450 -41.49 -6.19 -39.52
CA ASN A 450 -41.95 -4.85 -39.90
C ASN A 450 -41.61 -3.77 -38.87
N PHE A 451 -40.95 -4.13 -37.77
CA PHE A 451 -40.61 -3.22 -36.67
C PHE A 451 -39.11 -3.21 -36.36
N ARG A 452 -38.66 -2.09 -35.83
CA ARG A 452 -37.28 -1.87 -35.39
C ARG A 452 -37.26 -0.98 -34.15
N GLY A 453 -36.08 -0.75 -33.58
CA GLY A 453 -35.87 0.01 -32.36
C GLY A 453 -35.50 -0.89 -31.18
N VAL A 454 -35.09 -0.30 -30.06
CA VAL A 454 -34.65 -1.06 -28.87
C VAL A 454 -35.78 -1.83 -28.25
N LEU A 455 -36.97 -1.26 -28.26
CA LEU A 455 -38.21 -1.87 -27.77
C LEU A 455 -39.19 -2.19 -28.89
N CYS A 456 -38.74 -2.31 -30.16
CA CYS A 456 -39.57 -2.51 -31.37
C CYS A 456 -40.60 -1.38 -31.59
N GLU A 457 -40.35 -0.20 -31.13
CA GLU A 457 -41.25 0.97 -31.11
C GLU A 457 -41.39 1.63 -32.49
N GLN A 458 -40.52 1.36 -33.43
CA GLN A 458 -40.50 2.01 -34.74
C GLN A 458 -40.96 1.07 -35.83
N SER A 459 -41.93 1.51 -36.67
CA SER A 459 -42.29 0.82 -37.88
C SER A 459 -41.21 1.00 -38.96
N LYS A 460 -40.89 -0.05 -39.70
CA LYS A 460 -39.97 0.02 -40.85
C LYS A 460 -40.61 0.70 -42.07
N CYS A 461 -41.94 0.88 -42.01
CA CYS A 461 -42.74 1.37 -43.14
C CYS A 461 -43.59 2.61 -42.79
N GLU A 462 -43.01 3.62 -42.17
CA GLU A 462 -43.61 4.97 -42.10
C GLU A 462 -42.86 5.93 -43.03
N GLY A 463 -43.39 6.05 -44.23
CA GLY A 463 -42.95 7.00 -45.27
C GLY A 463 -43.53 6.63 -46.61
N GLU A 464 -44.36 7.48 -47.22
CA GLU A 464 -44.85 7.35 -48.56
C GLU A 464 -43.67 7.26 -49.56
N ASN A 465 -43.25 6.05 -49.86
CA ASN A 465 -42.82 5.59 -51.19
C ASN A 465 -42.19 4.19 -51.04
N LYS A 466 -42.67 3.27 -51.89
CA LYS A 466 -42.27 1.89 -52.06
C LYS A 466 -40.74 1.69 -52.02
N GLU A 467 -40.31 0.86 -51.15
CA GLU A 467 -39.42 -0.28 -51.32
C GLU A 467 -38.95 -0.75 -49.94
N CYS A 468 -39.65 -1.76 -49.42
CA CYS A 468 -39.19 -2.55 -48.30
C CYS A 468 -38.22 -3.61 -48.83
N ASP A 469 -37.00 -3.22 -49.17
CA ASP A 469 -35.93 -4.18 -49.42
C ASP A 469 -34.71 -3.84 -48.59
N SER A 470 -34.39 -4.86 -47.79
CA SER A 470 -33.11 -5.27 -47.19
C SER A 470 -31.90 -4.35 -47.32
N ALA A 471 -31.22 -4.19 -46.17
CA ALA A 471 -29.84 -3.87 -46.01
C ALA A 471 -29.38 -2.46 -46.44
N SER A 472 -29.31 -1.60 -45.46
CA SER A 472 -28.28 -0.57 -45.41
C SER A 472 -28.42 0.18 -44.10
N SER A 473 -27.46 0.16 -43.27
CA SER A 473 -26.37 1.11 -43.17
C SER A 473 -26.08 1.43 -41.72
N THR A 474 -25.11 0.77 -41.20
CA THR A 474 -24.39 1.12 -39.95
C THR A 474 -23.23 2.08 -40.20
N TYR A 475 -23.40 3.11 -41.08
CA TYR A 475 -22.28 4.00 -41.43
C TYR A 475 -22.47 5.48 -41.07
N LEU A 476 -23.47 5.88 -40.29
CA LEU A 476 -23.72 7.31 -40.06
C LEU A 476 -23.45 7.83 -38.63
N ASN A 477 -22.95 7.01 -37.69
CA ASN A 477 -22.62 7.51 -36.34
C ASN A 477 -21.13 7.56 -35.99
N LEU A 478 -20.22 7.14 -36.89
CA LEU A 478 -18.78 7.27 -36.62
C LEU A 478 -18.23 8.67 -36.93
N SER A 479 -18.84 9.42 -37.85
CA SER A 479 -18.38 10.77 -38.19
C SER A 479 -18.75 11.83 -37.14
N ALA A 480 -19.89 11.69 -36.47
CA ALA A 480 -20.29 12.60 -35.40
C ALA A 480 -19.45 12.39 -34.12
N PHE A 481 -19.02 11.17 -33.84
CA PHE A 481 -18.16 10.86 -32.69
C PHE A 481 -16.71 11.32 -32.91
N LEU A 482 -16.20 11.24 -34.17
CA LEU A 482 -14.86 11.74 -34.49
C LEU A 482 -14.78 13.29 -34.51
N ILE A 483 -15.86 13.97 -34.84
CA ILE A 483 -15.90 15.44 -34.82
C ILE A 483 -15.97 15.95 -33.35
N SER A 484 -16.66 15.28 -32.46
CA SER A 484 -16.72 15.69 -31.04
C SER A 484 -15.40 15.39 -30.30
N VAL A 485 -14.68 14.32 -30.64
CA VAL A 485 -13.37 14.01 -30.04
C VAL A 485 -12.27 14.93 -30.57
N LEU A 486 -12.31 15.32 -31.86
CA LEU A 486 -11.39 16.32 -32.43
C LEU A 486 -11.67 17.74 -31.94
N GLY A 487 -12.94 18.08 -31.64
CA GLY A 487 -13.33 19.37 -31.07
C GLY A 487 -12.83 19.56 -29.63
N LEU A 488 -12.86 18.50 -28.83
CA LEU A 488 -12.33 18.49 -27.46
C LEU A 488 -10.80 18.53 -27.39
N GLN A 489 -10.11 17.97 -28.40
CA GLN A 489 -8.65 18.04 -28.44
C GLN A 489 -8.12 19.40 -28.93
N LEU A 490 -8.86 20.13 -29.77
CA LEU A 490 -8.49 21.48 -30.19
C LEU A 490 -8.73 22.52 -29.08
N GLN A 491 -9.71 22.32 -28.20
CA GLN A 491 -9.95 23.21 -27.08
C GLN A 491 -8.88 23.09 -26.00
N HIS A 492 -8.26 21.92 -25.85
CA HIS A 492 -7.13 21.72 -24.93
C HIS A 492 -5.78 22.25 -25.43
N PHE A 493 -5.70 22.62 -26.71
CA PHE A 493 -4.48 23.21 -27.34
C PHE A 493 -4.52 24.74 -27.44
N LEU A 494 -5.66 25.38 -27.14
CA LEU A 494 -5.82 26.83 -27.14
C LEU A 494 -5.84 27.46 -25.73
N ASP A 495 -5.80 26.63 -24.67
CA ASP A 495 -5.72 27.07 -23.26
C ASP A 495 -4.36 26.73 -22.60
N LEU A 496 -3.32 26.58 -23.40
CA LEU A 496 -1.90 26.47 -22.97
C LEU A 496 -1.12 27.71 -23.55
#